data_c787d677f51831f2e712f43e8268a378
#
_entry.id   c787d677f51831f2e712f43e8268a378
#
_cell.length_a   1.000
_cell.length_b   1.000
_cell.length_c   1.000
_cell.angle_alpha   90.00
_cell.angle_beta   90.00
_cell.angle_gamma   90.00
#
_symmetry.space_group_name_H-M   'P 1'
#
loop_
_entity.id
_entity.type
_entity.pdbx_description
1 polymer ?
#
loop_
_entity_poly.entity_id
_entity_poly.type
_entity_poly.pdbx_seq_one_letter_code
_entity_poly.pdbx_strand_id
1 'polypeptide(L)'
;MPNSACNKGNANAPVLPEPVAERPSISEPAKDGGIVLAHVLSESGRIRAEMTITRLSESRFFVLSAAAAELRDMDHLQQAVKGNEQVVVRNTSDENGVLVVAGPESRQLLQPLTDTNLDSEQFPWLSGREITVAGISLIALRVNYVGELGWELHLPMQSLEELYESLWLAGQPLGVANFGLYAVNSLRMEKAYRGWGAELTNEVTMLDAAMERFIKFEKDEFTGRDATLAQSEAGLAMRLIYFEVEASDSEVRGGEPVFNSESCIGVTTSGAYGHYVKKSLGFAYVDPAYALAGTRLQIELLGESCMATVLDGPVYDPSNSRLKA
;
A
#
# COMPACT_ATOMS: atom_id res chain seq x y z
N MET A 1 -39.97 -18.81 41.86
CA MET A 1 -40.27 -17.78 40.85
C MET A 1 -38.99 -17.47 40.13
N PRO A 2 -38.83 -17.77 38.85
CA PRO A 2 -37.59 -17.53 38.12
C PRO A 2 -37.57 -16.12 37.55
N ASN A 3 -36.43 -15.43 37.77
CA ASN A 3 -36.11 -14.17 37.17
C ASN A 3 -35.82 -14.33 35.67
N SER A 4 -36.62 -13.66 34.87
CA SER A 4 -36.36 -13.49 33.43
C SER A 4 -35.32 -12.40 33.21
N ALA A 5 -34.08 -12.79 32.90
CA ALA A 5 -33.09 -11.89 32.40
C ALA A 5 -33.38 -11.61 30.91
N CYS A 6 -33.73 -10.37 30.62
CA CYS A 6 -34.00 -9.84 29.30
C CYS A 6 -32.67 -9.76 28.51
N ASN A 7 -32.55 -10.59 27.50
CA ASN A 7 -31.44 -10.57 26.55
C ASN A 7 -31.68 -9.38 25.60
N LYS A 8 -31.06 -8.24 25.87
CA LYS A 8 -31.00 -7.13 24.91
C LYS A 8 -29.95 -7.44 23.87
N GLY A 9 -30.39 -7.93 22.73
CA GLY A 9 -29.56 -8.05 21.53
C GLY A 9 -28.92 -6.72 21.19
N ASN A 10 -27.62 -6.76 21.05
CA ASN A 10 -26.78 -5.62 20.67
C ASN A 10 -27.04 -5.33 19.17
N ALA A 11 -27.90 -4.37 18.88
CA ALA A 11 -28.36 -4.01 17.52
C ALA A 11 -27.42 -3.03 16.79
N ASN A 12 -26.13 -3.00 17.12
CA ASN A 12 -25.14 -2.16 16.48
C ASN A 12 -23.90 -2.97 16.07
N ALA A 13 -24.09 -3.97 15.23
CA ALA A 13 -22.96 -4.43 14.41
C ALA A 13 -22.68 -3.34 13.37
N PRO A 14 -21.41 -2.89 13.21
CA PRO A 14 -21.09 -1.91 12.18
C PRO A 14 -21.44 -2.50 10.81
N VAL A 15 -22.34 -1.82 10.09
CA VAL A 15 -22.65 -2.12 8.69
C VAL A 15 -21.39 -1.80 7.90
N LEU A 16 -20.77 -2.80 7.30
CA LEU A 16 -19.67 -2.62 6.38
C LEU A 16 -20.13 -1.68 5.26
N PRO A 17 -19.33 -0.67 4.88
CA PRO A 17 -19.71 0.23 3.79
C PRO A 17 -19.97 -0.59 2.52
N GLU A 18 -21.05 -0.24 1.79
CA GLU A 18 -21.37 -0.86 0.52
C GLU A 18 -20.16 -0.78 -0.44
N PRO A 19 -19.91 -1.81 -1.24
CA PRO A 19 -18.78 -1.80 -2.16
C PRO A 19 -18.94 -0.66 -3.16
N VAL A 20 -18.02 0.28 -3.14
CA VAL A 20 -17.92 1.35 -4.13
C VAL A 20 -17.78 0.69 -5.50
N ALA A 21 -18.75 0.97 -6.39
CA ALA A 21 -18.85 0.42 -7.72
C ALA A 21 -17.53 0.60 -8.53
N GLU A 22 -17.19 -0.44 -9.28
CA GLU A 22 -16.15 -0.51 -10.30
C GLU A 22 -14.70 -0.28 -9.85
N ARG A 23 -14.15 -1.30 -9.18
CA ARG A 23 -12.70 -1.51 -9.11
C ARG A 23 -12.34 -2.77 -9.89
N PRO A 24 -11.23 -2.77 -10.68
CA PRO A 24 -10.83 -3.95 -11.42
C PRO A 24 -10.66 -5.12 -10.44
N SER A 25 -11.36 -6.20 -10.72
CA SER A 25 -11.32 -7.39 -9.88
C SER A 25 -9.95 -8.06 -10.03
N ILE A 26 -9.17 -8.10 -8.95
CA ILE A 26 -7.85 -8.76 -8.88
C ILE A 26 -7.95 -10.31 -9.02
N SER A 27 -9.07 -10.88 -9.48
CA SER A 27 -9.33 -12.34 -9.56
C SER A 27 -8.93 -13.00 -10.87
N GLU A 28 -8.72 -12.23 -11.92
CA GLU A 28 -8.18 -12.82 -13.15
C GLU A 28 -6.66 -12.92 -13.06
N PRO A 29 -6.03 -14.00 -13.58
CA PRO A 29 -4.60 -14.03 -13.74
C PRO A 29 -4.19 -12.80 -14.52
N ALA A 30 -3.20 -12.08 -14.01
CA ALA A 30 -2.72 -10.86 -14.64
C ALA A 30 -2.46 -11.12 -16.12
N LYS A 31 -3.04 -10.29 -17.01
CA LYS A 31 -2.72 -10.31 -18.43
C LYS A 31 -1.25 -9.96 -18.61
N ASP A 32 -0.63 -10.36 -19.69
CA ASP A 32 0.73 -9.93 -20.00
C ASP A 32 0.84 -8.41 -19.90
N GLY A 33 1.83 -7.95 -19.17
CA GLY A 33 1.97 -6.56 -18.76
C GLY A 33 1.12 -6.12 -17.57
N GLY A 34 0.21 -6.93 -17.04
CA GLY A 34 -0.61 -6.56 -15.89
C GLY A 34 0.15 -6.63 -14.56
N ILE A 35 -0.18 -5.70 -13.65
CA ILE A 35 0.37 -5.63 -12.29
C ILE A 35 -0.75 -5.87 -11.28
N VAL A 36 -0.48 -6.68 -10.27
CA VAL A 36 -1.38 -6.89 -9.14
C VAL A 36 -0.63 -6.73 -7.82
N LEU A 37 -1.31 -6.15 -6.82
CA LEU A 37 -0.86 -6.18 -5.45
C LEU A 37 -1.47 -7.41 -4.78
N ALA A 38 -0.61 -8.30 -4.30
CA ALA A 38 -0.98 -9.57 -3.69
C ALA A 38 -0.54 -9.61 -2.23
N HIS A 39 -1.40 -10.17 -1.37
CA HIS A 39 -1.09 -10.40 0.02
C HIS A 39 -0.99 -11.90 0.27
N VAL A 40 0.12 -12.32 0.84
CA VAL A 40 0.34 -13.69 1.30
C VAL A 40 -0.16 -13.78 2.74
N LEU A 41 -1.05 -14.72 3.01
CA LEU A 41 -1.61 -14.93 4.34
C LEU A 41 -1.05 -16.22 4.97
N SER A 42 -1.08 -16.26 6.30
CA SER A 42 -0.89 -17.48 7.07
C SER A 42 -2.22 -18.27 7.16
N GLU A 43 -2.16 -19.51 7.63
CA GLU A 43 -3.36 -20.31 7.91
C GLU A 43 -4.31 -19.64 8.91
N SER A 44 -3.77 -18.78 9.79
CA SER A 44 -4.57 -18.00 10.75
C SER A 44 -5.12 -16.68 10.17
N GLY A 45 -5.00 -16.43 8.86
CA GLY A 45 -5.49 -15.22 8.18
C GLY A 45 -4.63 -13.97 8.36
N ARG A 46 -3.49 -14.06 9.08
CA ARG A 46 -2.57 -12.92 9.27
C ARG A 46 -1.72 -12.69 8.03
N ILE A 47 -1.39 -11.42 7.79
CA ILE A 47 -0.55 -11.01 6.65
C ILE A 47 0.88 -11.51 6.85
N ARG A 48 1.42 -12.26 5.91
CA ARG A 48 2.83 -12.70 5.89
C ARG A 48 3.72 -11.85 5.02
N ALA A 49 3.21 -11.44 3.86
CA ALA A 49 3.92 -10.58 2.93
C ALA A 49 2.93 -9.77 2.08
N GLU A 50 3.40 -8.64 1.58
CA GLU A 50 2.78 -7.89 0.50
C GLU A 50 3.73 -7.91 -0.69
N MET A 51 3.21 -8.26 -1.87
CA MET A 51 4.00 -8.40 -3.08
C MET A 51 3.32 -7.71 -4.25
N THR A 52 4.10 -6.96 -5.03
CA THR A 52 3.67 -6.48 -6.34
C THR A 52 4.11 -7.50 -7.38
N ILE A 53 3.16 -8.08 -8.10
CA ILE A 53 3.41 -9.12 -9.10
C ILE A 53 3.09 -8.56 -10.48
N THR A 54 4.10 -8.52 -11.36
CA THR A 54 3.97 -8.14 -12.76
C THR A 54 4.12 -9.37 -13.63
N ARG A 55 3.12 -9.67 -14.48
CA ARG A 55 3.24 -10.72 -15.49
C ARG A 55 3.92 -10.13 -16.72
N LEU A 56 5.17 -10.49 -16.95
CA LEU A 56 5.94 -10.02 -18.13
C LEU A 56 5.60 -10.83 -19.39
N SER A 57 5.29 -12.12 -19.24
CA SER A 57 4.83 -13.00 -20.32
C SER A 57 4.04 -14.17 -19.73
N GLU A 58 3.55 -15.07 -20.58
CA GLU A 58 2.80 -16.26 -20.17
C GLU A 58 3.49 -17.08 -19.08
N SER A 59 4.82 -17.14 -19.07
CA SER A 59 5.62 -17.96 -18.15
C SER A 59 6.62 -17.16 -17.30
N ARG A 60 6.60 -15.81 -17.36
CA ARG A 60 7.58 -14.98 -16.66
C ARG A 60 6.91 -13.91 -15.81
N PHE A 61 7.22 -13.93 -14.53
CA PHE A 61 6.70 -12.99 -13.54
C PHE A 61 7.84 -12.23 -12.89
N PHE A 62 7.64 -10.94 -12.67
CA PHE A 62 8.53 -10.09 -11.89
C PHE A 62 7.83 -9.75 -10.58
N VAL A 63 8.45 -10.14 -9.46
CA VAL A 63 7.85 -10.03 -8.13
C VAL A 63 8.69 -9.08 -7.29
N LEU A 64 8.03 -8.12 -6.69
CA LEU A 64 8.64 -7.18 -5.74
C LEU A 64 8.02 -7.39 -4.37
N SER A 65 8.84 -7.39 -3.33
CA SER A 65 8.42 -7.41 -1.93
C SER A 65 9.23 -6.43 -1.10
N ALA A 66 8.89 -6.27 0.18
CA ALA A 66 9.60 -5.38 1.07
C ALA A 66 11.06 -5.83 1.25
N ALA A 67 12.03 -4.95 1.01
CA ALA A 67 13.45 -5.26 1.11
C ALA A 67 13.86 -5.86 2.46
N ALA A 68 13.27 -5.41 3.56
CA ALA A 68 13.50 -5.96 4.90
C ALA A 68 13.02 -7.41 5.06
N ALA A 69 12.21 -7.92 4.14
CA ALA A 69 11.63 -9.27 4.17
C ALA A 69 12.21 -10.20 3.11
N GLU A 70 13.20 -9.76 2.33
CA GLU A 70 13.77 -10.45 1.17
C GLU A 70 14.03 -11.95 1.39
N LEU A 71 14.81 -12.29 2.41
CA LEU A 71 15.18 -13.69 2.69
C LEU A 71 13.97 -14.54 3.07
N ARG A 72 13.09 -14.01 3.91
CA ARG A 72 11.86 -14.68 4.34
C ARG A 72 10.90 -14.90 3.18
N ASP A 73 10.72 -13.90 2.34
CA ASP A 73 9.79 -13.96 1.23
C ASP A 73 10.31 -14.87 0.13
N MET A 74 11.65 -14.88 -0.10
CA MET A 74 12.29 -15.82 -1.00
C MET A 74 12.13 -17.26 -0.52
N ASP A 75 12.40 -17.54 0.76
CA ASP A 75 12.19 -18.85 1.37
C ASP A 75 10.74 -19.33 1.24
N HIS A 76 9.79 -18.43 1.50
CA HIS A 76 8.35 -18.71 1.33
C HIS A 76 7.99 -19.10 -0.11
N LEU A 77 8.48 -18.36 -1.09
CA LEU A 77 8.24 -18.66 -2.51
C LEU A 77 8.86 -20.00 -2.92
N GLN A 78 10.08 -20.28 -2.47
CA GLN A 78 10.75 -21.56 -2.77
C GLN A 78 10.02 -22.75 -2.14
N GLN A 79 9.53 -22.62 -0.91
CA GLN A 79 8.76 -23.68 -0.23
C GLN A 79 7.38 -23.90 -0.88
N ALA A 80 6.82 -22.89 -1.52
CA ALA A 80 5.53 -23.01 -2.22
C ALA A 80 5.63 -23.80 -3.53
N VAL A 81 6.82 -23.90 -4.14
CA VAL A 81 7.03 -24.69 -5.38
C VAL A 81 6.95 -26.18 -5.07
N LYS A 82 6.00 -26.84 -5.71
CA LYS A 82 5.85 -28.32 -5.56
C LYS A 82 6.86 -29.06 -6.42
N GLY A 83 7.34 -30.20 -5.95
CA GLY A 83 8.40 -30.97 -6.61
C GLY A 83 8.09 -31.50 -8.01
N ASN A 84 6.83 -31.41 -8.47
CA ASN A 84 6.40 -31.78 -9.81
C ASN A 84 6.17 -30.56 -10.75
N GLU A 85 6.42 -29.34 -10.26
CA GLU A 85 6.27 -28.10 -11.01
C GLU A 85 7.61 -27.68 -11.62
N GLN A 86 7.58 -27.22 -12.88
CA GLN A 86 8.74 -26.65 -13.57
C GLN A 86 8.80 -25.13 -13.33
N VAL A 87 8.98 -24.73 -12.07
CA VAL A 87 9.06 -23.33 -11.66
C VAL A 87 10.46 -23.07 -11.10
N VAL A 88 11.06 -21.97 -11.55
CA VAL A 88 12.32 -21.45 -11.03
C VAL A 88 12.08 -20.09 -10.39
N VAL A 89 12.36 -19.98 -9.10
CA VAL A 89 12.34 -18.71 -8.36
C VAL A 89 13.78 -18.23 -8.20
N ARG A 90 14.06 -17.04 -8.72
CA ARG A 90 15.39 -16.42 -8.68
C ARG A 90 15.33 -15.08 -7.97
N ASN A 91 16.20 -14.90 -7.00
CA ASN A 91 16.45 -13.58 -6.41
C ASN A 91 17.37 -12.77 -7.34
N THR A 92 16.96 -11.56 -7.68
CA THR A 92 17.72 -10.63 -8.55
C THR A 92 17.94 -9.27 -7.88
N SER A 93 17.77 -9.18 -6.54
CA SER A 93 17.88 -7.92 -5.79
C SER A 93 19.26 -7.27 -5.94
N ASP A 94 20.32 -8.06 -5.91
CA ASP A 94 21.72 -7.56 -6.05
C ASP A 94 22.10 -7.22 -7.50
N GLU A 95 21.30 -7.67 -8.48
CA GLU A 95 21.58 -7.48 -9.90
C GLU A 95 20.92 -6.20 -10.44
N ASN A 96 19.84 -5.76 -9.81
CA ASN A 96 19.00 -4.66 -10.28
C ASN A 96 18.96 -3.49 -9.30
N GLY A 97 19.05 -2.28 -9.85
CA GLY A 97 18.71 -1.05 -9.16
C GLY A 97 17.34 -0.55 -9.58
N VAL A 98 16.79 0.40 -8.83
CA VAL A 98 15.48 1.01 -9.09
C VAL A 98 15.60 2.52 -9.05
N LEU A 99 15.12 3.19 -10.09
CA LEU A 99 14.87 4.63 -10.09
C LEU A 99 13.37 4.88 -10.18
N VAL A 100 12.86 5.75 -9.32
CA VAL A 100 11.46 6.17 -9.35
C VAL A 100 11.36 7.56 -9.94
N VAL A 101 10.62 7.70 -11.02
CA VAL A 101 10.26 8.98 -11.63
C VAL A 101 8.80 9.24 -11.38
N ALA A 102 8.47 10.22 -10.55
CA ALA A 102 7.09 10.50 -10.17
C ALA A 102 6.81 12.02 -10.17
N GLY A 103 5.58 12.36 -10.47
CA GLY A 103 5.10 13.74 -10.55
C GLY A 103 4.32 14.02 -11.84
N PRO A 104 3.61 15.15 -11.93
CA PRO A 104 2.79 15.48 -13.09
C PRO A 104 3.54 15.50 -14.41
N GLU A 105 4.82 15.92 -14.38
CA GLU A 105 5.69 16.05 -15.57
C GLU A 105 6.50 14.78 -15.86
N SER A 106 6.30 13.68 -15.12
CA SER A 106 7.11 12.45 -15.27
C SER A 106 7.02 11.84 -16.67
N ARG A 107 5.85 11.87 -17.32
CA ARG A 107 5.71 11.42 -18.71
C ARG A 107 6.47 12.30 -19.67
N GLN A 108 6.38 13.63 -19.51
CA GLN A 108 7.08 14.61 -20.35
C GLN A 108 8.60 14.47 -20.21
N LEU A 109 9.09 14.10 -19.02
CA LEU A 109 10.49 13.82 -18.76
C LEU A 109 10.94 12.52 -19.46
N LEU A 110 10.15 11.44 -19.34
CA LEU A 110 10.54 10.12 -19.83
C LEU A 110 10.37 9.95 -21.34
N GLN A 111 9.34 10.53 -21.95
CA GLN A 111 8.98 10.28 -23.35
C GLN A 111 10.12 10.59 -24.35
N PRO A 112 10.93 11.65 -24.20
CA PRO A 112 12.06 11.90 -25.09
C PRO A 112 13.20 10.89 -25.00
N LEU A 113 13.23 10.09 -23.93
CA LEU A 113 14.30 9.11 -23.68
C LEU A 113 13.93 7.69 -24.14
N THR A 114 12.74 7.48 -24.69
CA THR A 114 12.28 6.17 -25.15
C THR A 114 11.41 6.27 -26.40
N ASP A 115 11.53 5.27 -27.29
CA ASP A 115 10.62 5.11 -28.43
C ASP A 115 9.27 4.48 -28.05
N THR A 116 9.17 3.98 -26.81
CA THR A 116 7.91 3.41 -26.28
C THR A 116 6.90 4.53 -26.02
N ASN A 117 5.69 4.41 -26.56
CA ASN A 117 4.63 5.36 -26.25
C ASN A 117 4.18 5.17 -24.80
N LEU A 118 4.33 6.24 -23.99
CA LEU A 118 3.99 6.29 -22.56
C LEU A 118 2.59 6.85 -22.27
N ASP A 119 1.77 7.11 -23.30
CA ASP A 119 0.39 7.56 -23.12
C ASP A 119 -0.43 6.56 -22.30
N SER A 120 -1.44 7.04 -21.58
CA SER A 120 -2.25 6.22 -20.68
C SER A 120 -3.01 5.10 -21.37
N GLU A 121 -3.33 5.24 -22.66
CA GLU A 121 -3.95 4.18 -23.48
C GLU A 121 -2.96 3.07 -23.82
N GLN A 122 -1.71 3.43 -24.11
CA GLN A 122 -0.67 2.47 -24.53
C GLN A 122 0.10 1.90 -23.34
N PHE A 123 0.28 2.69 -22.28
CA PHE A 123 0.93 2.27 -21.06
C PHE A 123 0.02 2.60 -19.84
N PRO A 124 -1.06 1.82 -19.62
CA PRO A 124 -2.04 2.13 -18.59
C PRO A 124 -1.49 1.95 -17.18
N TRP A 125 -2.11 2.62 -16.22
CA TRP A 125 -1.81 2.41 -14.79
C TRP A 125 -1.96 0.93 -14.41
N LEU A 126 -1.09 0.45 -13.51
CA LEU A 126 -0.94 -0.96 -13.16
C LEU A 126 -0.53 -1.84 -14.35
N SER A 127 0.32 -1.31 -15.21
CA SER A 127 0.99 -2.11 -16.22
C SER A 127 2.51 -2.00 -16.13
N GLY A 128 3.19 -3.04 -16.59
CA GLY A 128 4.66 -3.14 -16.63
C GLY A 128 5.13 -3.86 -17.88
N ARG A 129 6.27 -3.46 -18.40
CA ARG A 129 6.89 -4.08 -19.56
C ARG A 129 8.36 -3.80 -19.66
N GLU A 130 9.06 -4.58 -20.44
CA GLU A 130 10.44 -4.30 -20.83
C GLU A 130 10.43 -3.22 -21.91
N ILE A 131 11.21 -2.16 -21.68
CA ILE A 131 11.41 -1.04 -22.63
C ILE A 131 12.89 -0.62 -22.63
N THR A 132 13.24 0.23 -23.58
CA THR A 132 14.55 0.88 -23.60
C THR A 132 14.36 2.35 -23.27
N VAL A 133 15.12 2.85 -22.28
CA VAL A 133 15.17 4.28 -21.88
C VAL A 133 16.61 4.73 -21.93
N ALA A 134 16.90 5.82 -22.63
CA ALA A 134 18.26 6.34 -22.85
C ALA A 134 19.25 5.26 -23.33
N GLY A 135 18.80 4.31 -24.17
CA GLY A 135 19.62 3.20 -24.68
C GLY A 135 19.76 2.01 -23.72
N ILE A 136 19.21 2.08 -22.51
CA ILE A 136 19.31 1.06 -21.47
C ILE A 136 18.02 0.22 -21.46
N SER A 137 18.15 -1.10 -21.61
CA SER A 137 17.01 -2.05 -21.45
C SER A 137 16.65 -2.20 -19.98
N LEU A 138 15.37 -2.06 -19.64
CA LEU A 138 14.87 -2.10 -18.29
C LEU A 138 13.42 -2.55 -18.22
N ILE A 139 12.95 -2.91 -17.03
CA ILE A 139 11.54 -3.15 -16.76
C ILE A 139 10.97 -1.84 -16.19
N ALA A 140 10.00 -1.26 -16.90
CA ALA A 140 9.24 -0.11 -16.43
C ALA A 140 7.89 -0.57 -15.88
N LEU A 141 7.59 -0.18 -14.65
CA LEU A 141 6.31 -0.43 -14.00
C LEU A 141 5.60 0.90 -13.79
N ARG A 142 4.40 1.06 -14.35
CA ARG A 142 3.59 2.25 -14.10
C ARG A 142 2.86 2.15 -12.78
N VAL A 143 3.64 2.25 -11.71
CA VAL A 143 3.24 2.26 -10.31
C VAL A 143 4.16 3.20 -9.54
N ASN A 144 3.73 3.66 -8.39
CA ASN A 144 4.57 4.30 -7.39
C ASN A 144 3.85 4.35 -6.04
N TYR A 145 4.59 4.73 -5.02
CA TYR A 145 4.12 4.81 -3.63
C TYR A 145 3.85 6.25 -3.16
N VAL A 146 3.78 7.21 -4.09
CA VAL A 146 3.60 8.64 -3.77
C VAL A 146 2.29 9.23 -4.29
N GLY A 147 1.52 8.46 -5.07
CA GLY A 147 0.17 8.84 -5.51
C GLY A 147 0.11 9.81 -6.69
N GLU A 148 1.20 10.00 -7.41
CA GLU A 148 1.27 10.80 -8.63
C GLU A 148 1.40 9.91 -9.87
N LEU A 149 1.34 10.53 -11.07
CA LEU A 149 1.80 9.87 -12.29
C LEU A 149 3.26 9.49 -12.14
N GLY A 150 3.65 8.28 -12.53
CA GLY A 150 5.04 7.88 -12.43
C GLY A 150 5.32 6.43 -12.78
N TRP A 151 6.60 6.13 -12.81
CA TRP A 151 7.14 4.81 -13.12
C TRP A 151 8.25 4.43 -12.17
N GLU A 152 8.31 3.15 -11.83
CA GLU A 152 9.50 2.49 -11.30
C GLU A 152 10.28 1.89 -12.47
N LEU A 153 11.56 2.23 -12.57
CA LEU A 153 12.47 1.78 -13.61
C LEU A 153 13.46 0.80 -12.99
N HIS A 154 13.29 -0.48 -13.26
CA HIS A 154 14.12 -1.57 -12.75
C HIS A 154 15.14 -1.96 -13.81
N LEU A 155 16.42 -1.74 -13.51
CA LEU A 155 17.50 -1.86 -14.47
C LEU A 155 18.73 -2.54 -13.88
N PRO A 156 19.65 -3.06 -14.71
CA PRO A 156 20.91 -3.61 -14.22
C PRO A 156 21.67 -2.58 -13.38
N MET A 157 22.19 -3.00 -12.22
CA MET A 157 22.85 -2.15 -11.23
C MET A 157 23.96 -1.30 -11.84
N GLN A 158 24.74 -1.86 -12.78
CA GLN A 158 25.85 -1.16 -13.46
C GLN A 158 25.41 0.01 -14.35
N SER A 159 24.14 0.06 -14.74
CA SER A 159 23.59 1.13 -15.59
C SER A 159 22.82 2.20 -14.81
N LEU A 160 22.77 2.07 -13.48
CA LEU A 160 21.95 2.93 -12.62
C LEU A 160 22.39 4.41 -12.71
N GLU A 161 23.69 4.68 -12.65
CA GLU A 161 24.26 6.02 -12.71
C GLU A 161 23.99 6.66 -14.07
N GLU A 162 24.23 5.93 -15.16
CA GLU A 162 24.00 6.42 -16.53
C GLU A 162 22.54 6.81 -16.77
N LEU A 163 21.60 5.97 -16.31
CA LEU A 163 20.18 6.30 -16.40
C LEU A 163 19.81 7.50 -15.53
N TYR A 164 20.32 7.55 -14.29
CA TYR A 164 20.07 8.69 -13.41
C TYR A 164 20.53 10.02 -14.03
N GLU A 165 21.72 10.07 -14.59
CA GLU A 165 22.25 11.27 -15.25
C GLU A 165 21.40 11.68 -16.46
N SER A 166 20.97 10.71 -17.27
CA SER A 166 20.08 10.94 -18.41
C SER A 166 18.73 11.52 -17.98
N LEU A 167 18.13 10.94 -16.93
CA LEU A 167 16.88 11.43 -16.34
C LEU A 167 17.05 12.83 -15.74
N TRP A 168 18.16 13.06 -15.04
CA TRP A 168 18.47 14.35 -14.43
C TRP A 168 18.61 15.45 -15.49
N LEU A 169 19.36 15.19 -16.54
CA LEU A 169 19.56 16.14 -17.64
C LEU A 169 18.24 16.47 -18.36
N ALA A 170 17.45 15.45 -18.70
CA ALA A 170 16.16 15.63 -19.35
C ALA A 170 15.14 16.35 -18.47
N GLY A 171 15.22 16.15 -17.16
CA GLY A 171 14.29 16.73 -16.18
C GLY A 171 14.62 18.16 -15.74
N GLN A 172 15.84 18.67 -15.98
CA GLN A 172 16.21 20.03 -15.55
C GLN A 172 15.26 21.13 -16.03
N PRO A 173 14.85 21.16 -17.33
CA PRO A 173 13.91 22.16 -17.81
C PRO A 173 12.50 22.06 -17.17
N LEU A 174 12.18 20.88 -16.59
CA LEU A 174 10.90 20.57 -15.96
C LEU A 174 10.95 20.73 -14.43
N GLY A 175 12.07 21.18 -13.89
CA GLY A 175 12.22 21.35 -12.45
C GLY A 175 12.35 20.04 -11.66
N VAL A 176 13.01 19.03 -12.26
CA VAL A 176 13.28 17.75 -11.56
C VAL A 176 14.06 18.01 -10.27
N ALA A 177 13.70 17.29 -9.22
CA ALA A 177 14.39 17.32 -7.94
C ALA A 177 14.47 15.92 -7.34
N ASN A 178 15.55 15.67 -6.62
CA ASN A 178 15.66 14.45 -5.82
C ASN A 178 14.77 14.54 -4.58
N PHE A 179 14.17 13.40 -4.21
CA PHE A 179 13.41 13.26 -2.98
C PHE A 179 13.83 11.99 -2.24
N GLY A 180 13.81 12.06 -0.92
CA GLY A 180 14.22 10.97 -0.05
C GLY A 180 13.04 10.31 0.66
N LEU A 181 13.35 9.34 1.52
CA LEU A 181 12.35 8.53 2.23
C LEU A 181 11.40 9.35 3.12
N TYR A 182 11.84 10.48 3.70
CA TYR A 182 10.95 11.35 4.47
C TYR A 182 9.88 12.00 3.57
N ALA A 183 10.25 12.43 2.37
CA ALA A 183 9.29 12.94 1.40
C ALA A 183 8.33 11.85 0.92
N VAL A 184 8.84 10.63 0.67
CA VAL A 184 8.00 9.47 0.35
C VAL A 184 7.00 9.20 1.45
N ASN A 185 7.42 9.23 2.73
CA ASN A 185 6.51 9.01 3.87
C ASN A 185 5.41 10.08 3.94
N SER A 186 5.75 11.36 3.72
CA SER A 186 4.76 12.43 3.65
C SER A 186 3.75 12.20 2.52
N LEU A 187 4.23 11.94 1.31
CA LEU A 187 3.39 11.74 0.13
C LEU A 187 2.49 10.49 0.21
N ARG A 188 3.04 9.34 0.68
CA ARG A 188 2.23 8.13 0.86
C ARG A 188 1.16 8.31 1.94
N MET A 189 1.46 9.13 2.98
CA MET A 189 0.52 9.42 4.04
C MET A 189 -0.67 10.22 3.52
N GLU A 190 -0.46 11.20 2.65
CA GLU A 190 -1.55 11.96 1.99
C GLU A 190 -2.48 11.06 1.16
N LYS A 191 -1.95 9.94 0.65
CA LYS A 191 -2.70 8.91 -0.10
C LYS A 191 -3.29 7.82 0.78
N ALA A 192 -3.09 7.88 2.08
CA ALA A 192 -3.47 6.82 3.00
C ALA A 192 -2.91 5.44 2.60
N TYR A 193 -1.70 5.39 2.01
CA TYR A 193 -1.03 4.14 1.70
C TYR A 193 -0.38 3.57 2.96
N ARG A 194 -0.64 2.30 3.22
CA ARG A 194 -0.10 1.56 4.36
C ARG A 194 1.34 1.18 4.11
N GLY A 195 2.17 1.19 5.17
CA GLY A 195 3.56 0.79 5.11
C GLY A 195 3.76 -0.60 5.69
N TRP A 196 4.59 -1.41 5.00
CA TRP A 196 5.07 -2.66 5.57
C TRP A 196 5.99 -2.39 6.76
N GLY A 197 5.75 -3.09 7.86
CA GLY A 197 6.48 -2.89 9.12
C GLY A 197 5.89 -1.82 10.04
N ALA A 198 4.91 -1.05 9.54
CA ALA A 198 4.14 -0.09 10.34
C ALA A 198 2.67 -0.53 10.45
N GLU A 199 1.86 -0.30 9.42
CA GLU A 199 0.46 -0.73 9.39
C GLU A 199 0.31 -2.21 9.05
N LEU A 200 1.16 -2.74 8.18
CA LEU A 200 1.12 -4.14 7.75
C LEU A 200 2.25 -4.92 8.41
N THR A 201 1.88 -5.85 9.28
CA THR A 201 2.80 -6.71 10.00
C THR A 201 2.28 -8.16 10.03
N ASN A 202 3.10 -9.08 10.51
CA ASN A 202 2.69 -10.48 10.68
C ASN A 202 1.71 -10.72 11.86
N GLU A 203 1.38 -9.67 12.60
CA GLU A 203 0.48 -9.74 13.76
C GLU A 203 -0.96 -9.39 13.41
N VAL A 204 -1.19 -8.75 12.26
CA VAL A 204 -2.50 -8.24 11.85
C VAL A 204 -3.07 -9.04 10.67
N THR A 205 -4.38 -8.99 10.52
CA THR A 205 -5.10 -9.55 9.38
C THR A 205 -5.43 -8.45 8.37
N MET A 206 -5.88 -8.85 7.18
CA MET A 206 -6.39 -7.92 6.17
C MET A 206 -7.61 -7.13 6.67
N LEU A 207 -8.43 -7.76 7.50
CA LEU A 207 -9.62 -7.13 8.09
C LEU A 207 -9.22 -6.08 9.13
N ASP A 208 -8.28 -6.40 10.04
CA ASP A 208 -7.76 -5.43 11.01
C ASP A 208 -7.15 -4.21 10.29
N ALA A 209 -6.41 -4.45 9.19
CA ALA A 209 -5.75 -3.42 8.40
C ALA A 209 -6.67 -2.59 7.48
N ALA A 210 -7.99 -2.79 7.55
CA ALA A 210 -8.97 -2.12 6.68
C ALA A 210 -8.67 -2.33 5.17
N MET A 211 -8.38 -3.58 4.80
CA MET A 211 -7.98 -3.98 3.44
C MET A 211 -8.93 -5.00 2.81
N GLU A 212 -10.19 -5.08 3.23
CA GLU A 212 -11.20 -6.02 2.74
C GLU A 212 -11.33 -5.98 1.22
N ARG A 213 -11.15 -4.82 0.61
CA ARG A 213 -11.22 -4.63 -0.84
C ARG A 213 -10.22 -5.48 -1.63
N PHE A 214 -9.19 -6.01 -0.99
CA PHE A 214 -8.18 -6.88 -1.60
C PHE A 214 -8.48 -8.36 -1.36
N ILE A 215 -9.49 -8.69 -0.56
CA ILE A 215 -9.88 -10.07 -0.28
C ILE A 215 -10.98 -10.48 -1.26
N LYS A 216 -10.79 -11.63 -1.90
CA LYS A 216 -11.79 -12.24 -2.76
C LYS A 216 -12.33 -13.48 -2.11
N PHE A 217 -13.39 -13.29 -1.35
CA PHE A 217 -14.07 -14.38 -0.64
C PHE A 217 -14.73 -15.41 -1.56
N GLU A 218 -15.02 -15.02 -2.80
CA GLU A 218 -15.57 -15.87 -3.86
C GLU A 218 -14.56 -16.86 -4.45
N LYS A 219 -13.26 -16.73 -4.18
CA LYS A 219 -12.27 -17.75 -4.54
C LYS A 219 -12.54 -19.03 -3.75
N ASP A 220 -12.46 -20.16 -4.44
CA ASP A 220 -12.68 -21.48 -3.84
C ASP A 220 -11.69 -21.74 -2.71
N GLU A 221 -10.41 -21.44 -2.92
CA GLU A 221 -9.35 -21.65 -1.94
C GLU A 221 -8.28 -20.56 -1.96
N PHE A 222 -7.83 -20.16 -0.78
CA PHE A 222 -6.56 -19.47 -0.54
C PHE A 222 -6.14 -19.70 0.93
N THR A 223 -4.85 -19.66 1.19
CA THR A 223 -4.34 -19.84 2.56
C THR A 223 -4.93 -18.80 3.50
N GLY A 224 -5.50 -19.26 4.63
CA GLY A 224 -6.11 -18.38 5.63
C GLY A 224 -7.56 -17.96 5.34
N ARG A 225 -8.20 -18.48 4.29
CA ARG A 225 -9.59 -18.15 3.91
C ARG A 225 -10.57 -18.40 5.05
N ASP A 226 -10.56 -19.59 5.63
CA ASP A 226 -11.52 -19.97 6.68
C ASP A 226 -11.32 -19.14 7.95
N ALA A 227 -10.08 -18.87 8.33
CA ALA A 227 -9.78 -17.98 9.45
C ALA A 227 -10.25 -16.55 9.20
N THR A 228 -10.10 -16.03 7.97
CA THR A 228 -10.57 -14.70 7.59
C THR A 228 -12.10 -14.62 7.61
N LEU A 229 -12.80 -15.64 7.12
CA LEU A 229 -14.26 -15.71 7.19
C LEU A 229 -14.74 -15.77 8.65
N ALA A 230 -14.15 -16.64 9.46
CA ALA A 230 -14.50 -16.75 10.88
C ALA A 230 -14.28 -15.42 11.64
N GLN A 231 -13.21 -14.70 11.34
CA GLN A 231 -12.98 -13.38 11.92
C GLN A 231 -14.02 -12.35 11.45
N SER A 232 -14.42 -12.39 10.18
CA SER A 232 -15.46 -11.49 9.65
C SER A 232 -16.80 -11.70 10.36
N GLU A 233 -17.14 -12.94 10.73
CA GLU A 233 -18.36 -13.28 11.45
C GLU A 233 -18.27 -12.96 12.95
N ALA A 234 -17.12 -13.21 13.57
CA ALA A 234 -16.93 -12.98 15.01
C ALA A 234 -16.76 -11.49 15.38
N GLY A 235 -16.40 -10.65 14.42
CA GLY A 235 -16.01 -9.25 14.63
C GLY A 235 -14.53 -9.06 14.90
N LEU A 236 -14.07 -7.81 14.85
CA LEU A 236 -12.69 -7.43 14.99
C LEU A 236 -12.35 -7.04 16.43
N ALA A 237 -11.14 -7.36 16.88
CA ALA A 237 -10.58 -6.87 18.14
C ALA A 237 -9.96 -5.48 18.01
N MET A 238 -9.48 -5.13 16.81
CA MET A 238 -8.90 -3.83 16.48
C MET A 238 -9.16 -3.47 15.02
N ARG A 239 -9.07 -2.19 14.69
CA ARG A 239 -9.26 -1.68 13.34
C ARG A 239 -8.28 -0.56 13.04
N LEU A 240 -7.64 -0.63 11.89
CA LEU A 240 -6.81 0.46 11.39
C LEU A 240 -7.69 1.64 10.98
N ILE A 241 -7.36 2.81 11.52
CA ILE A 241 -7.95 4.10 11.12
C ILE A 241 -6.89 4.97 10.47
N TYR A 242 -7.35 5.86 9.59
CA TYR A 242 -6.59 6.98 9.07
C TYR A 242 -7.19 8.26 9.64
N PHE A 243 -6.35 9.18 10.11
CA PHE A 243 -6.84 10.38 10.82
C PHE A 243 -6.00 11.62 10.51
N GLU A 244 -6.63 12.78 10.76
CA GLU A 244 -5.98 14.09 10.86
C GLU A 244 -5.83 14.45 12.35
N VAL A 245 -4.70 15.01 12.75
CA VAL A 245 -4.45 15.47 14.11
C VAL A 245 -4.15 16.97 14.14
N GLU A 246 -4.72 17.67 15.11
CA GLU A 246 -4.52 19.10 15.35
C GLU A 246 -3.23 19.32 16.16
N ALA A 247 -2.08 19.16 15.50
CA ALA A 247 -0.75 19.39 16.10
C ALA A 247 -0.03 20.50 15.34
N SER A 248 0.64 21.41 16.05
CA SER A 248 1.28 22.60 15.47
C SER A 248 2.77 22.40 15.17
N ASP A 249 3.48 21.65 16.00
CA ASP A 249 4.95 21.54 16.00
C ASP A 249 5.46 20.10 16.25
N SER A 250 4.55 19.16 16.29
CA SER A 250 4.85 17.73 16.47
C SER A 250 4.15 16.88 15.42
N GLU A 251 4.74 15.73 15.11
CA GLU A 251 4.20 14.74 14.18
C GLU A 251 4.01 13.41 14.89
N VAL A 252 2.99 12.67 14.47
CA VAL A 252 2.82 11.25 14.82
C VAL A 252 4.00 10.46 14.28
N ARG A 253 4.62 9.63 15.10
CA ARG A 253 5.77 8.78 14.73
C ARG A 253 5.43 7.30 14.71
N GLY A 254 4.45 6.92 15.52
CA GLY A 254 4.08 5.55 15.81
C GLY A 254 4.44 5.17 17.26
N GLY A 255 3.50 4.49 17.90
CA GLY A 255 3.62 4.11 19.32
C GLY A 255 2.97 5.07 20.29
N GLU A 256 2.41 6.18 19.82
CA GLU A 256 1.68 7.13 20.68
C GLU A 256 0.32 6.53 21.05
N PRO A 257 -0.10 6.67 22.32
CA PRO A 257 -1.40 6.18 22.76
C PRO A 257 -2.55 7.04 22.21
N VAL A 258 -3.63 6.35 21.84
CA VAL A 258 -4.89 6.95 21.37
C VAL A 258 -5.95 6.80 22.46
N PHE A 259 -6.62 7.89 22.80
CA PHE A 259 -7.62 7.93 23.87
C PHE A 259 -9.00 8.32 23.36
N ASN A 260 -10.01 7.77 24.03
CA ASN A 260 -11.36 8.29 24.03
C ASN A 260 -11.63 8.85 25.43
N SER A 261 -11.51 10.16 25.60
CA SER A 261 -11.59 10.84 26.90
C SER A 261 -10.56 10.30 27.91
N GLU A 262 -10.94 9.31 28.72
CA GLU A 262 -10.10 8.81 29.82
C GLU A 262 -9.48 7.43 29.53
N SER A 263 -9.98 6.71 28.52
CA SER A 263 -9.55 5.34 28.24
C SER A 263 -8.60 5.30 27.03
N CYS A 264 -7.46 4.61 27.18
CA CYS A 264 -6.62 4.25 26.07
C CYS A 264 -7.33 3.19 25.21
N ILE A 265 -7.60 3.51 23.95
CA ILE A 265 -8.37 2.67 23.02
C ILE A 265 -7.54 2.17 21.86
N GLY A 266 -6.26 2.54 21.77
CA GLY A 266 -5.42 2.13 20.68
C GLY A 266 -4.03 2.78 20.70
N VAL A 267 -3.31 2.54 19.62
CA VAL A 267 -1.94 3.02 19.42
C VAL A 267 -1.72 3.44 17.97
N THR A 268 -0.98 4.52 17.76
CA THR A 268 -0.58 4.96 16.43
C THR A 268 0.47 4.03 15.83
N THR A 269 0.51 3.92 14.51
CA THR A 269 1.49 3.08 13.78
C THR A 269 2.50 3.93 13.02
N SER A 270 2.05 4.98 12.38
CA SER A 270 2.90 5.93 11.67
C SER A 270 2.17 7.25 11.43
N GLY A 271 2.93 8.28 11.07
CA GLY A 271 2.39 9.55 10.67
C GLY A 271 3.36 10.39 9.89
N ALA A 272 2.88 11.49 9.37
CA ALA A 272 3.66 12.53 8.70
C ALA A 272 2.83 13.81 8.51
N TYR A 273 3.51 14.92 8.37
CA TYR A 273 2.89 16.13 7.87
C TYR A 273 2.75 16.04 6.34
N GLY A 274 1.53 16.14 5.84
CA GLY A 274 1.21 16.20 4.42
C GLY A 274 1.45 17.62 3.89
N HIS A 275 2.60 17.84 3.25
CA HIS A 275 3.02 19.18 2.84
C HIS A 275 2.14 19.79 1.75
N TYR A 276 1.54 18.97 0.90
CA TYR A 276 0.62 19.45 -0.14
C TYR A 276 -0.77 19.78 0.45
N VAL A 277 -1.31 18.88 1.26
CA VAL A 277 -2.64 19.06 1.87
C VAL A 277 -2.60 19.92 3.12
N LYS A 278 -1.41 20.20 3.67
CA LYS A 278 -1.14 21.01 4.87
C LYS A 278 -1.88 20.49 6.11
N LYS A 279 -1.78 19.17 6.31
CA LYS A 279 -2.41 18.44 7.42
C LYS A 279 -1.41 17.53 8.10
N SER A 280 -1.46 17.44 9.42
CA SER A 280 -0.77 16.37 10.14
C SER A 280 -1.64 15.12 10.12
N LEU A 281 -1.12 14.02 9.58
CA LEU A 281 -1.86 12.82 9.25
C LEU A 281 -1.22 11.59 9.91
N GLY A 282 -2.01 10.58 10.20
CA GLY A 282 -1.50 9.34 10.78
C GLY A 282 -2.41 8.15 10.62
N PHE A 283 -1.86 6.99 11.00
CA PHE A 283 -2.58 5.75 11.16
C PHE A 283 -2.51 5.27 12.61
N ALA A 284 -3.55 4.59 13.05
CA ALA A 284 -3.61 3.93 14.36
C ALA A 284 -4.45 2.66 14.30
N TYR A 285 -4.11 1.67 15.11
CA TYR A 285 -5.01 0.58 15.45
C TYR A 285 -5.79 0.97 16.70
N VAL A 286 -7.11 0.93 16.60
CA VAL A 286 -8.03 1.29 17.69
C VAL A 286 -9.11 0.22 17.89
N ASP A 287 -9.80 0.27 19.02
CA ASP A 287 -11.05 -0.49 19.20
C ASP A 287 -12.04 -0.13 18.08
N PRO A 288 -12.62 -1.12 17.39
CA PRO A 288 -13.52 -0.93 16.25
C PRO A 288 -14.71 0.00 16.51
N ALA A 289 -15.15 0.13 17.75
CA ALA A 289 -16.23 1.04 18.13
C ALA A 289 -15.90 2.52 17.83
N TYR A 290 -14.62 2.86 17.70
CA TYR A 290 -14.14 4.22 17.45
C TYR A 290 -13.59 4.42 16.03
N ALA A 291 -13.74 3.44 15.13
CA ALA A 291 -13.16 3.47 13.80
C ALA A 291 -13.99 4.23 12.74
N LEU A 292 -15.16 4.74 13.09
CA LEU A 292 -16.02 5.44 12.13
C LEU A 292 -15.46 6.81 11.75
N ALA A 293 -15.53 7.16 10.47
CA ALA A 293 -15.16 8.47 9.96
C ALA A 293 -15.91 9.59 10.71
N GLY A 294 -15.22 10.67 11.04
CA GLY A 294 -15.73 11.78 11.84
C GLY A 294 -15.63 11.56 13.35
N THR A 295 -15.25 10.38 13.83
CA THR A 295 -15.00 10.15 15.26
C THR A 295 -13.84 11.03 15.73
N ARG A 296 -14.05 11.72 16.85
CA ARG A 296 -13.01 12.54 17.48
C ARG A 296 -12.30 11.74 18.56
N LEU A 297 -10.99 11.77 18.53
CA LEU A 297 -10.07 11.05 19.40
C LEU A 297 -9.03 12.01 19.98
N GLN A 298 -8.26 11.57 20.95
CA GLN A 298 -7.12 12.29 21.49
C GLN A 298 -5.86 11.44 21.30
N ILE A 299 -4.78 12.05 20.86
CA ILE A 299 -3.47 11.42 20.69
C ILE A 299 -2.48 12.18 21.56
N GLU A 300 -1.73 11.47 22.36
CA GLU A 300 -0.69 12.08 23.20
C GLU A 300 0.60 12.19 22.38
N LEU A 301 0.96 13.41 22.00
CA LEU A 301 2.19 13.73 21.27
C LEU A 301 3.14 14.50 22.18
N LEU A 302 4.30 13.93 22.50
CA LEU A 302 5.32 14.56 23.35
C LEU A 302 4.78 15.07 24.71
N GLY A 303 3.78 14.36 25.25
CA GLY A 303 3.14 14.71 26.53
C GLY A 303 1.98 15.72 26.40
N GLU A 304 1.64 16.13 25.20
CA GLU A 304 0.48 17.00 24.93
C GLU A 304 -0.67 16.20 24.31
N SER A 305 -1.90 16.45 24.80
CA SER A 305 -3.10 15.82 24.23
C SER A 305 -3.59 16.60 23.03
N CYS A 306 -3.42 16.05 21.83
CA CYS A 306 -3.85 16.62 20.56
C CYS A 306 -5.15 15.99 20.09
N MET A 307 -6.10 16.82 19.62
CA MET A 307 -7.34 16.31 19.03
C MET A 307 -7.09 15.73 17.65
N ALA A 308 -7.70 14.58 17.39
CA ALA A 308 -7.65 13.92 16.08
C ALA A 308 -9.08 13.60 15.58
N THR A 309 -9.22 13.55 14.26
CA THR A 309 -10.49 13.20 13.61
C THR A 309 -10.24 12.07 12.63
N VAL A 310 -11.00 10.99 12.75
CA VAL A 310 -10.95 9.85 11.82
C VAL A 310 -11.45 10.29 10.44
N LEU A 311 -10.71 9.95 9.40
CA LEU A 311 -10.99 10.28 8.00
C LEU A 311 -11.57 9.05 7.28
N ASP A 312 -12.41 9.31 6.29
CA ASP A 312 -13.04 8.26 5.46
C ASP A 312 -12.08 7.65 4.42
N GLY A 313 -11.05 8.40 4.03
CA GLY A 313 -10.07 7.96 3.02
C GLY A 313 -9.00 9.00 2.75
N PRO A 314 -8.23 8.81 1.67
CA PRO A 314 -7.10 9.68 1.36
C PRO A 314 -7.54 11.11 1.13
N VAL A 315 -6.80 12.06 1.71
CA VAL A 315 -7.06 13.50 1.57
C VAL A 315 -6.50 14.08 0.26
N TYR A 316 -5.57 13.36 -0.37
CA TYR A 316 -4.99 13.72 -1.65
C TYR A 316 -5.51 12.82 -2.77
N ASP A 317 -6.03 13.41 -3.85
CA ASP A 317 -6.52 12.73 -5.06
C ASP A 317 -7.28 11.41 -4.78
N PRO A 318 -8.39 11.43 -4.04
CA PRO A 318 -9.11 10.21 -3.61
C PRO A 318 -9.62 9.37 -4.79
N SER A 319 -9.84 9.99 -5.95
CA SER A 319 -10.25 9.32 -7.20
C SER A 319 -9.10 8.68 -7.99
N ASN A 320 -7.85 8.91 -7.58
CA ASN A 320 -6.66 8.51 -8.32
C ASN A 320 -6.58 9.11 -9.74
N SER A 321 -7.13 10.30 -9.95
CA SER A 321 -7.13 10.95 -11.26
C SER A 321 -5.73 11.33 -11.74
N ARG A 322 -4.87 11.79 -10.82
CA ARG A 322 -3.46 12.10 -11.11
C ARG A 322 -2.62 10.86 -11.36
N LEU A 323 -2.83 9.83 -10.57
CA LEU A 323 -2.15 8.54 -10.71
C LEU A 323 -2.47 7.88 -12.06
N LYS A 324 -3.69 8.08 -12.56
CA LYS A 324 -4.17 7.52 -13.83
C LYS A 324 -3.98 8.45 -15.04
N ALA A 325 -3.49 9.67 -14.84
CA ALA A 325 -3.36 10.71 -15.86
C ALA A 325 -2.54 10.29 -17.09
#